data_688b04537bfdd9b645d4bc94f562ae53
#
_entry.id   688b04537bfdd9b645d4bc94f562ae53
#
_cell.length_a   1.000
_cell.length_b   1.000
_cell.length_c   1.000
_cell.angle_alpha   90.00
_cell.angle_beta   90.00
_cell.angle_gamma   90.00
#
_symmetry.space_group_name_H-M   'P 1'
#
loop_
_entity.id
_entity.type
_entity.pdbx_description
1 polymer ?
#
loop_
_entity_poly.entity_id
_entity_poly.type
_entity_poly.pdbx_seq_one_letter_code
_entity_poly.pdbx_strand_id
1 'polypeptide(L)' 'MICVEQQKQREQLEKQIVALEAKIRKEKQPKKKFEMVQMLNAMKDERERGK' A
#
# COMPACT_ATOMS: atom_id res chain seq x y z
N MET A 1 12.53 17.95 -14.32
CA MET A 1 11.63 18.64 -13.39
C MET A 1 10.32 17.94 -13.17
N ILE A 2 9.91 17.15 -14.12
CA ILE A 2 8.65 16.43 -14.05
C ILE A 2 8.72 15.27 -13.09
N CYS A 3 9.91 14.82 -12.77
CA CYS A 3 10.11 13.64 -11.93
C CYS A 3 9.63 13.83 -10.51
N VAL A 4 9.49 15.07 -10.07
CA VAL A 4 9.08 15.36 -8.70
C VAL A 4 7.68 14.83 -8.41
N GLU A 5 6.76 15.01 -9.35
CA GLU A 5 5.39 14.55 -9.17
C GLU A 5 5.32 13.04 -9.08
N GLN A 6 6.09 12.35 -9.90
CA GLN A 6 6.11 10.89 -9.86
C GLN A 6 6.66 10.37 -8.55
N GLN A 7 7.66 11.05 -8.00
CA GLN A 7 8.22 10.66 -6.73
C GLN A 7 7.22 10.83 -5.59
N LYS A 8 6.44 11.89 -5.64
CA LYS A 8 5.42 12.12 -4.62
C LYS A 8 4.37 11.00 -4.63
N GLN A 9 3.97 10.58 -5.81
CA GLN A 9 3.00 9.50 -5.93
C GLN A 9 3.54 8.21 -5.36
N ARG A 10 4.79 7.92 -5.62
CA ARG A 10 5.43 6.72 -5.07
C ARG A 10 5.51 6.77 -3.56
N GLU A 11 5.89 7.92 -3.03
CA GLU A 11 6.00 8.08 -1.58
C GLU A 11 4.65 7.89 -0.91
N GLN A 12 3.60 8.45 -1.49
CA GLN A 12 2.27 8.29 -0.95
C GLN A 12 1.85 6.83 -0.97
N LEU A 13 2.12 6.13 -2.05
CA LEU A 13 1.76 4.74 -2.17
C LEU A 13 2.51 3.88 -1.15
N GLU A 14 3.79 4.15 -0.98
CA GLU A 14 4.58 3.43 0.00
C GLU A 14 4.07 3.67 1.42
N LYS A 15 3.73 4.91 1.73
CA LYS A 15 3.19 5.23 3.04
C LYS A 15 1.88 4.50 3.29
N GLN A 16 1.03 4.43 2.27
CA GLN A 16 -0.23 3.71 2.39
C GLN A 16 0.01 2.22 2.61
N ILE A 17 0.98 1.66 1.91
CA ILE A 17 1.31 0.26 2.07
C ILE A 17 1.79 -0.02 3.49
N VAL A 18 2.69 0.79 4.00
CA VAL A 18 3.22 0.63 5.35
C VAL A 18 2.10 0.79 6.38
N ALA A 19 1.26 1.80 6.21
CA ALA A 19 0.16 2.03 7.13
C ALA A 19 -0.81 0.85 7.13
N LEU A 20 -1.09 0.33 5.95
CA LEU A 20 -2.01 -0.79 5.82
C LEU A 20 -1.42 -2.06 6.45
N GLU A 21 -0.13 -2.27 6.26
CA GLU A 21 0.54 -3.40 6.89
C GLU A 21 0.45 -3.30 8.42
N ALA A 22 0.63 -2.12 8.95
CA ALA A 22 0.52 -1.91 10.39
C ALA A 22 -0.90 -2.20 10.88
N LYS A 23 -1.89 -1.76 10.11
CA LYS A 23 -3.29 -2.04 10.44
C LYS A 23 -3.57 -3.54 10.43
N ILE A 24 -3.02 -4.24 9.45
CA ILE A 24 -3.21 -5.68 9.36
C ILE A 24 -2.66 -6.38 10.59
N ARG A 25 -1.51 -5.93 11.08
CA ARG A 25 -0.91 -6.51 12.27
C ARG A 25 -1.77 -6.29 13.51
N LYS A 26 -2.44 -5.14 13.58
CA LYS A 26 -3.29 -4.81 14.71
C LYS A 26 -4.68 -5.37 14.58
N GLU A 27 -5.08 -5.78 13.40
CA GLU A 27 -6.44 -6.28 13.18
C GLU A 27 -6.61 -7.65 13.81
N LYS A 28 -7.63 -7.78 14.62
CA LYS A 28 -7.92 -9.03 15.31
C LYS A 28 -8.91 -9.90 14.55
N GLN A 29 -9.74 -9.30 13.72
CA GLN A 29 -10.75 -10.05 12.98
C GLN A 29 -10.14 -10.58 11.68
N PRO A 30 -10.15 -11.90 11.49
CA PRO A 30 -9.53 -12.48 10.30
C PRO A 30 -10.22 -12.05 9.00
N LYS A 31 -11.52 -11.81 9.08
CA LYS A 31 -12.28 -11.39 7.90
C LYS A 31 -11.79 -10.04 7.38
N LYS A 32 -11.70 -9.07 8.28
CA LYS A 32 -11.20 -7.75 7.92
C LYS A 32 -9.73 -7.80 7.53
N LYS A 33 -8.97 -8.62 8.22
CA LYS A 33 -7.56 -8.79 7.92
C LYS A 33 -7.38 -9.28 6.49
N PHE A 34 -8.18 -10.23 6.08
CA PHE A 34 -8.11 -10.77 4.72
C PHE A 34 -8.40 -9.70 3.68
N GLU A 35 -9.43 -8.89 3.92
CA GLU A 35 -9.77 -7.81 3.00
C GLU A 35 -8.63 -6.81 2.88
N MET A 36 -8.04 -6.46 4.02
CA MET A 36 -6.91 -5.54 4.03
C MET A 36 -5.71 -6.10 3.27
N VAL A 37 -5.46 -7.40 3.43
CA VAL A 37 -4.36 -8.05 2.73
C VAL A 37 -4.58 -8.00 1.23
N GLN A 38 -5.82 -8.19 0.79
CA GLN A 38 -6.12 -8.09 -0.64
C GLN A 38 -5.84 -6.69 -1.17
N MET A 39 -6.24 -5.68 -0.41
CA MET A 39 -5.95 -4.30 -0.79
C MET A 39 -4.45 -4.03 -0.83
N LEU A 40 -3.74 -4.56 0.16
CA LEU A 40 -2.30 -4.41 0.24
C LEU A 40 -1.62 -5.02 -0.98
N ASN A 41 -2.05 -6.21 -1.36
CA ASN A 41 -1.49 -6.88 -2.53
C ASN A 41 -1.73 -6.08 -3.80
N ALA A 42 -2.91 -5.50 -3.94
CA ALA A 42 -3.23 -4.66 -5.09
C ALA A 42 -2.31 -3.44 -5.13
N MET A 43 -2.10 -2.82 -3.99
CA MET A 43 -1.21 -1.66 -3.92
C MET A 43 0.22 -2.03 -4.27
N LYS A 44 0.69 -3.15 -3.76
CA LYS A 44 2.04 -3.62 -4.07
C LYS A 44 2.20 -3.91 -5.55
N ASP A 45 1.17 -4.47 -6.16
CA ASP A 45 1.19 -4.76 -7.60
C ASP A 45 1.31 -3.47 -8.40
N GLU A 46 0.55 -2.45 -8.02
CA GLU A 46 0.65 -1.16 -8.68
C GLU A 46 2.03 -0.55 -8.52
N ARG A 47 2.59 -0.70 -7.32
CA ARG A 47 3.93 -0.18 -7.05
C ARG A 47 4.95 -0.82 -7.98
N GLU A 48 4.85 -2.12 -8.18
CA GLU A 48 5.77 -2.82 -9.05
C GLU A 48 5.57 -2.45 -10.52
N ARG A 49 4.32 -2.24 -10.91
CA ARG A 49 4.02 -1.83 -12.27
C ARG A 49 4.56 -0.44 -12.57
N GLY A 50 4.67 0.38 -11.55
CA GLY A 50 5.13 1.74 -11.70
C GLY A 50 6.61 1.87 -12.06
N LYS A 51 7.32 0.77 -12.10
CA LYS A 51 8.69 0.80 -12.54
C LYS A 51 8.73 0.91 -14.06
#